data_676d22b22d2249c7ccba4e12cb4b0895
#
_entry.id   676d22b22d2249c7ccba4e12cb4b0895
#
_cell.length_a   1.000
_cell.length_b   1.000
_cell.length_c   1.000
_cell.angle_alpha   90.00
_cell.angle_beta   90.00
_cell.angle_gamma   90.00
#
_symmetry.space_group_name_H-M   'P 1'
#
loop_
_entity.id
_entity.type
_entity.pdbx_description
1 polymer ?
#
loop_
_entity_poly.entity_id
_entity_poly.type
_entity_poly.pdbx_seq_one_letter_code
_entity_poly.pdbx_strand_id
1 'polypeptide(L)'
;MKRDKTLSARPARLGAALFALLSAAALFSCGGRSSVAVGREQLFTLGYGPAEDQVDLFQLENSAGPLTTRIAMREGIFYVANGNGAKVVRFSSFGDVLSMLYNPERNPEPLLLKPSAGGEAAGRRAFQYPFRAVGEVAVDSRQTVYVEDRLPPERRVFDKEANSMLDYVVLRFDKDGQFLDYLGQEGVGGTPFPFIVGVWVTAGDDCVVVSVTQSAWLVHWFDPKGLVRHALKIRRDSLPQPAKDAGLIASLDRVVPDSAGKNLILKVDYYREGIDPSTKSSSGIEYAGSWAFRMDPSSAAISDRWEIPAETKSAKQGPDGAQARYVRIPEFLGVSGDRLFFITADDDGRSFLSIYDTGARDMKRYSIEIAS
;
A
#
# COMPACT_ATOMS: atom_id res chain seq x y z
N MET A 1 70.28 64.00 9.80
CA MET A 1 69.84 63.63 8.44
C MET A 1 69.71 62.13 8.39
N LYS A 2 68.49 61.66 8.40
CA LYS A 2 67.95 60.38 7.93
C LYS A 2 66.64 60.08 8.69
N ARG A 3 65.54 59.97 7.97
CA ARG A 3 64.18 59.75 8.45
C ARG A 3 63.95 58.25 8.67
N ASP A 4 63.45 57.91 9.84
CA ASP A 4 62.86 56.60 10.09
C ASP A 4 61.38 56.60 9.69
N LYS A 5 61.01 55.63 8.87
CA LYS A 5 59.64 55.37 8.49
C LYS A 5 59.17 54.21 9.31
N THR A 6 58.27 54.46 10.23
CA THR A 6 57.47 53.40 10.96
C THR A 6 56.37 52.89 10.07
N LEU A 7 56.36 51.60 9.82
CA LEU A 7 55.25 50.88 9.18
C LEU A 7 54.11 50.63 10.21
N SER A 8 52.91 51.16 9.94
CA SER A 8 51.75 50.83 10.67
C SER A 8 51.09 49.58 10.04
N ALA A 9 51.01 48.50 10.80
CA ALA A 9 50.32 47.29 10.41
C ALA A 9 48.79 47.47 10.54
N ARG A 10 48.06 47.07 9.51
CA ARG A 10 46.59 47.14 9.42
C ARG A 10 45.93 45.91 10.07
N PRO A 11 45.02 46.06 11.10
CA PRO A 11 44.26 44.96 11.68
C PRO A 11 42.91 44.72 11.00
N ALA A 12 42.66 45.19 9.78
CA ALA A 12 41.34 45.16 9.17
C ALA A 12 40.99 43.89 8.37
N ARG A 13 41.92 42.94 8.20
CA ARG A 13 41.68 41.73 7.37
C ARG A 13 41.29 40.48 8.15
N LEU A 14 41.49 40.41 9.47
CA LEU A 14 41.08 39.25 10.27
C LEU A 14 39.56 39.27 10.64
N GLY A 15 38.95 40.43 10.81
CA GLY A 15 37.54 40.56 11.13
C GLY A 15 36.59 40.16 9.98
N ALA A 16 37.00 40.45 8.73
CA ALA A 16 36.19 40.10 7.56
C ALA A 16 36.16 38.59 7.25
N ALA A 17 37.26 37.88 7.52
CA ALA A 17 37.32 36.43 7.31
C ALA A 17 36.52 35.65 8.37
N LEU A 18 36.51 36.14 9.62
CA LEU A 18 35.71 35.51 10.69
C LEU A 18 34.22 35.72 10.50
N PHE A 19 33.76 36.86 9.97
CA PHE A 19 32.38 37.16 9.69
C PHE A 19 31.87 36.36 8.48
N ALA A 20 32.70 36.11 7.45
CA ALA A 20 32.35 35.29 6.30
C ALA A 20 32.24 33.79 6.68
N LEU A 21 33.07 33.29 7.60
CA LEU A 21 32.94 31.90 8.11
C LEU A 21 31.71 31.68 8.99
N LEU A 22 31.35 32.64 9.82
CA LEU A 22 30.10 32.58 10.62
C LEU A 22 28.83 32.69 9.76
N SER A 23 28.85 33.48 8.68
CA SER A 23 27.73 33.56 7.74
C SER A 23 27.55 32.29 6.89
N ALA A 24 28.65 31.61 6.54
CA ALA A 24 28.59 30.33 5.83
C ALA A 24 28.08 29.18 6.71
N ALA A 25 28.37 29.19 8.01
CA ALA A 25 27.86 28.19 8.96
C ALA A 25 26.34 28.34 9.23
N ALA A 26 25.81 29.57 9.10
CA ALA A 26 24.36 29.83 9.28
C ALA A 26 23.50 29.33 8.08
N LEU A 27 24.11 29.12 6.91
CA LEU A 27 23.40 28.63 5.71
C LEU A 27 23.25 27.10 5.67
N PHE A 28 23.91 26.35 6.55
CA PHE A 28 23.81 24.88 6.63
C PHE A 28 22.86 24.38 7.72
N SER A 29 22.16 25.26 8.44
CA SER A 29 21.30 24.87 9.56
C SER A 29 19.80 24.93 9.26
N CYS A 30 19.36 24.73 8.02
CA CYS A 30 17.95 24.50 7.69
C CYS A 30 17.78 23.21 6.91
N GLY A 31 18.12 22.09 7.54
CA GLY A 31 17.76 20.75 7.09
C GLY A 31 16.31 20.40 7.46
N GLY A 32 15.37 21.33 7.36
CA GLY A 32 13.95 21.04 7.31
C GLY A 32 13.70 20.34 5.98
N ARG A 33 13.31 19.04 6.00
CA ARG A 33 12.80 18.36 4.81
C ARG A 33 11.59 19.16 4.31
N SER A 34 11.82 20.05 3.35
CA SER A 34 10.73 20.79 2.72
C SER A 34 9.89 19.79 1.92
N SER A 35 8.62 19.62 2.29
CA SER A 35 7.70 18.89 1.44
C SER A 35 7.39 19.74 0.20
N VAL A 36 7.44 19.12 -0.96
CA VAL A 36 6.99 19.75 -2.19
C VAL A 36 5.49 19.53 -2.31
N ALA A 37 4.71 20.59 -2.50
CA ALA A 37 3.29 20.45 -2.77
C ALA A 37 3.07 19.80 -4.13
N VAL A 38 2.25 18.76 -4.17
CA VAL A 38 1.82 18.12 -5.42
C VAL A 38 0.52 18.75 -5.86
N GLY A 39 0.49 19.25 -7.11
CA GLY A 39 -0.75 19.68 -7.76
C GLY A 39 -1.71 18.49 -7.84
N ARG A 40 -2.98 18.74 -7.53
CA ARG A 40 -4.04 17.75 -7.53
C ARG A 40 -5.16 18.22 -8.45
N GLU A 41 -5.62 17.34 -9.30
CA GLU A 41 -6.75 17.57 -10.18
C GLU A 41 -7.84 16.53 -9.91
N GLN A 42 -9.07 17.00 -9.75
CA GLN A 42 -10.23 16.12 -9.61
C GLN A 42 -10.64 15.58 -10.96
N LEU A 43 -10.67 14.26 -11.11
CA LEU A 43 -11.12 13.62 -12.34
C LEU A 43 -12.66 13.55 -12.40
N PHE A 44 -13.28 12.97 -11.40
CA PHE A 44 -14.74 12.87 -11.25
C PHE A 44 -15.11 12.62 -9.79
N THR A 45 -16.41 12.64 -9.51
CA THR A 45 -16.96 12.36 -8.17
C THR A 45 -17.98 11.24 -8.28
N LEU A 46 -17.97 10.30 -7.34
CA LEU A 46 -19.02 9.29 -7.20
C LEU A 46 -19.95 9.69 -6.05
N GLY A 47 -21.25 9.53 -6.27
CA GLY A 47 -22.25 9.71 -5.22
C GLY A 47 -22.22 8.58 -4.19
N TYR A 48 -22.84 8.80 -3.04
CA TYR A 48 -23.06 7.77 -2.02
C TYR A 48 -24.40 7.07 -2.27
N GLY A 49 -24.40 5.73 -2.23
CA GLY A 49 -25.60 4.95 -2.32
C GLY A 49 -25.46 3.62 -3.07
N PRO A 50 -26.55 2.89 -3.25
CA PRO A 50 -26.56 1.56 -3.87
C PRO A 50 -26.64 1.59 -5.40
N ALA A 51 -26.95 2.73 -6.04
CA ALA A 51 -27.11 2.81 -7.48
C ALA A 51 -25.81 2.47 -8.23
N GLU A 52 -25.90 2.23 -9.53
CA GLU A 52 -24.79 1.75 -10.37
C GLU A 52 -23.63 2.76 -10.52
N ASP A 53 -23.91 4.05 -10.41
CA ASP A 53 -22.95 5.15 -10.44
C ASP A 53 -22.53 5.64 -9.04
N GLN A 54 -22.94 4.90 -7.99
CA GLN A 54 -22.71 5.26 -6.60
C GLN A 54 -21.86 4.22 -5.89
N VAL A 55 -21.27 4.62 -4.78
CA VAL A 55 -20.50 3.76 -3.87
C VAL A 55 -21.21 3.70 -2.53
N ASP A 56 -21.59 2.51 -2.09
CA ASP A 56 -22.14 2.30 -0.77
C ASP A 56 -21.01 2.20 0.26
N LEU A 57 -20.89 3.21 1.12
CA LEU A 57 -19.90 3.29 2.20
C LEU A 57 -20.54 3.13 3.59
N PHE A 58 -21.85 2.96 3.66
CA PHE A 58 -22.57 2.84 4.93
C PHE A 58 -22.40 1.45 5.53
N GLN A 59 -21.83 1.40 6.72
CA GLN A 59 -21.83 0.18 7.53
C GLN A 59 -23.11 0.13 8.37
N LEU A 60 -23.86 -0.97 8.25
CA LEU A 60 -24.93 -1.27 9.20
C LEU A 60 -24.31 -1.64 10.55
N GLU A 61 -24.91 -1.16 11.65
CA GLU A 61 -24.55 -1.47 13.03
C GLU A 61 -24.58 -2.93 13.28
N ASN A 62 -23.97 -3.84 13.06
CA ASN A 62 -23.92 -5.31 13.23
C ASN A 62 -23.33 -6.05 12.01
N SER A 63 -22.74 -5.36 11.05
CA SER A 63 -22.01 -6.05 9.99
C SER A 63 -20.74 -6.70 10.55
N ALA A 64 -20.49 -7.94 10.19
CA ALA A 64 -19.34 -8.72 10.63
C ALA A 64 -18.05 -8.22 9.94
N GLY A 65 -17.50 -7.14 10.44
CA GLY A 65 -16.23 -6.55 9.98
C GLY A 65 -16.38 -5.45 8.92
N PRO A 66 -15.35 -4.63 8.72
CA PRO A 66 -15.37 -3.55 7.76
C PRO A 66 -15.34 -4.13 6.34
N LEU A 67 -16.37 -3.84 5.57
CA LEU A 67 -16.36 -4.08 4.13
C LEU A 67 -15.58 -2.94 3.46
N THR A 68 -14.65 -3.29 2.59
CA THR A 68 -13.71 -2.33 2.01
C THR A 68 -14.16 -1.90 0.61
N THR A 69 -13.82 -0.67 0.24
CA THR A 69 -13.84 -0.22 -1.16
C THR A 69 -12.43 -0.20 -1.67
N ARG A 70 -12.19 -0.81 -2.83
CA ARG A 70 -10.90 -0.89 -3.50
C ARG A 70 -10.99 -0.35 -4.91
N ILE A 71 -9.89 0.16 -5.41
CA ILE A 71 -9.81 0.74 -6.76
C ILE A 71 -8.61 0.13 -7.47
N ALA A 72 -8.84 -0.36 -8.67
CA ALA A 72 -7.79 -0.64 -9.65
C ALA A 72 -7.96 0.29 -10.85
N MET A 73 -6.85 0.59 -11.54
CA MET A 73 -6.87 1.40 -12.75
C MET A 73 -5.99 0.77 -13.81
N ARG A 74 -6.51 0.63 -15.00
CA ARG A 74 -5.78 0.20 -16.18
C ARG A 74 -6.21 0.97 -17.41
N GLU A 75 -5.27 1.57 -18.14
CA GLU A 75 -5.51 2.28 -19.42
C GLU A 75 -6.62 3.34 -19.34
N GLY A 76 -6.67 4.09 -18.23
CA GLY A 76 -7.68 5.13 -18.00
C GLY A 76 -9.07 4.61 -17.61
N ILE A 77 -9.25 3.30 -17.43
CA ILE A 77 -10.48 2.71 -16.91
C ILE A 77 -10.28 2.44 -15.42
N PHE A 78 -11.23 2.90 -14.61
CA PHE A 78 -11.27 2.64 -13.18
C PHE A 78 -12.20 1.48 -12.86
N TYR A 79 -11.77 0.58 -12.03
CA TYR A 79 -12.52 -0.56 -11.50
C TYR A 79 -12.69 -0.35 -10.01
N VAL A 80 -13.91 -0.07 -9.60
CA VAL A 80 -14.25 0.19 -8.19
C VAL A 80 -14.96 -1.02 -7.61
N ALA A 81 -14.26 -1.75 -6.74
CA ALA A 81 -14.81 -2.86 -5.98
C ALA A 81 -15.43 -2.31 -4.69
N ASN A 82 -16.74 -2.42 -4.54
CA ASN A 82 -17.48 -1.92 -3.40
C ASN A 82 -18.04 -3.08 -2.57
N GLY A 83 -17.39 -3.37 -1.45
CA GLY A 83 -17.75 -4.49 -0.58
C GLY A 83 -19.15 -4.40 0.00
N ASN A 84 -19.58 -3.21 0.47
CA ASN A 84 -20.92 -3.01 1.00
C ASN A 84 -22.01 -3.26 -0.06
N GLY A 85 -21.80 -2.73 -1.27
CA GLY A 85 -22.69 -2.93 -2.40
C GLY A 85 -22.57 -4.30 -3.06
N ALA A 86 -21.58 -5.14 -2.69
CA ALA A 86 -21.30 -6.40 -3.37
C ALA A 86 -21.30 -6.25 -4.90
N LYS A 87 -20.50 -5.29 -5.39
CA LYS A 87 -20.42 -4.94 -6.81
C LYS A 87 -19.01 -4.47 -7.21
N VAL A 88 -18.70 -4.63 -8.48
CA VAL A 88 -17.52 -4.03 -9.13
C VAL A 88 -18.00 -3.21 -10.30
N VAL A 89 -17.72 -1.91 -10.29
CA VAL A 89 -18.17 -0.97 -11.32
C VAL A 89 -16.97 -0.48 -12.12
N ARG A 90 -17.11 -0.46 -13.45
CA ARG A 90 -16.12 0.10 -14.37
C ARG A 90 -16.53 1.51 -14.76
N PHE A 91 -15.60 2.46 -14.60
CA PHE A 91 -15.79 3.86 -14.97
C PHE A 91 -14.76 4.29 -16.01
N SER A 92 -15.16 5.18 -16.90
CA SER A 92 -14.22 5.91 -17.75
C SER A 92 -13.42 6.92 -16.92
N SER A 93 -12.37 7.52 -17.50
CA SER A 93 -11.63 8.63 -16.88
C SER A 93 -12.47 9.90 -16.67
N PHE A 94 -13.67 9.95 -17.24
CA PHE A 94 -14.63 11.04 -17.06
C PHE A 94 -15.72 10.72 -16.02
N GLY A 95 -15.71 9.52 -15.42
CA GLY A 95 -16.72 9.08 -14.46
C GLY A 95 -17.96 8.42 -15.07
N ASP A 96 -17.98 8.19 -16.39
CA ASP A 96 -19.08 7.45 -17.01
C ASP A 96 -19.06 5.99 -16.61
N VAL A 97 -20.20 5.44 -16.23
CA VAL A 97 -20.35 4.00 -15.97
C VAL A 97 -20.28 3.24 -17.29
N LEU A 98 -19.32 2.33 -17.39
CA LEU A 98 -19.10 1.48 -18.57
C LEU A 98 -19.76 0.11 -18.42
N SER A 99 -19.57 -0.54 -17.28
CA SER A 99 -20.22 -1.81 -16.96
C SER A 99 -20.19 -2.06 -15.45
N MET A 100 -20.99 -3.03 -15.00
CA MET A 100 -21.08 -3.42 -13.61
C MET A 100 -21.24 -4.94 -13.47
N LEU A 101 -20.46 -5.54 -12.58
CA LEU A 101 -20.67 -6.86 -12.00
C LEU A 101 -21.34 -6.65 -10.64
N TYR A 102 -22.48 -7.28 -10.35
CA TYR A 102 -23.20 -6.99 -9.12
C TYR A 102 -24.03 -8.16 -8.61
N ASN A 103 -24.24 -8.19 -7.29
CA ASN A 103 -25.19 -9.10 -6.67
C ASN A 103 -26.60 -8.49 -6.74
N PRO A 104 -27.56 -9.13 -7.44
CA PRO A 104 -28.92 -8.61 -7.60
C PRO A 104 -29.73 -8.63 -6.31
N GLU A 105 -29.34 -9.42 -5.30
CA GLU A 105 -30.01 -9.45 -3.99
C GLU A 105 -29.65 -8.24 -3.12
N ARG A 106 -28.55 -7.55 -3.45
CA ARG A 106 -28.00 -6.44 -2.65
C ARG A 106 -28.01 -5.09 -3.38
N ASN A 107 -28.34 -5.08 -4.65
CA ASN A 107 -28.34 -3.87 -5.48
C ASN A 107 -29.68 -3.73 -6.20
N PRO A 108 -30.16 -2.49 -6.41
CA PRO A 108 -31.30 -2.25 -7.27
C PRO A 108 -30.99 -2.67 -8.71
N GLU A 109 -32.01 -2.90 -9.49
CA GLU A 109 -31.86 -3.16 -10.92
C GLU A 109 -31.24 -1.96 -11.63
N PRO A 110 -30.12 -2.17 -12.37
CA PRO A 110 -29.44 -1.07 -13.07
C PRO A 110 -30.36 -0.38 -14.09
N LEU A 111 -30.35 0.94 -14.12
CA LEU A 111 -31.16 1.74 -15.01
C LEU A 111 -30.34 2.28 -16.20
N LEU A 112 -29.10 2.75 -15.96
CA LEU A 112 -28.21 3.33 -16.97
C LEU A 112 -27.57 2.26 -17.88
N LEU A 113 -27.49 1.03 -17.36
CA LEU A 113 -26.86 -0.12 -18.04
C LEU A 113 -27.85 -1.06 -18.71
N LYS A 114 -29.14 -0.67 -18.82
CA LYS A 114 -30.16 -1.47 -19.52
C LYS A 114 -29.87 -1.53 -21.02
N PRO A 115 -30.04 -2.70 -21.68
CA PRO A 115 -30.03 -2.76 -23.12
C PRO A 115 -31.13 -1.88 -23.68
N SER A 116 -30.80 -0.97 -24.60
CA SER A 116 -31.81 -0.22 -25.34
C SER A 116 -32.61 -1.18 -26.20
N ALA A 117 -33.93 -1.17 -26.08
CA ALA A 117 -34.82 -1.94 -26.95
C ALA A 117 -34.62 -1.44 -28.41
N GLY A 118 -33.92 -2.22 -29.24
CA GLY A 118 -33.78 -1.97 -30.68
C GLY A 118 -32.44 -1.45 -31.21
N GLY A 119 -31.38 -1.41 -30.39
CA GLY A 119 -30.03 -1.04 -30.85
C GLY A 119 -28.95 -1.87 -30.21
N GLU A 120 -27.87 -2.15 -30.91
CA GLU A 120 -26.63 -2.59 -30.30
C GLU A 120 -26.21 -1.55 -29.27
N ALA A 121 -26.51 -1.81 -27.99
CA ALA A 121 -26.11 -0.93 -26.91
C ALA A 121 -24.58 -0.92 -26.86
N ALA A 122 -24.01 0.19 -27.27
CA ALA A 122 -22.58 0.42 -27.30
C ALA A 122 -21.95 0.12 -25.94
N GLY A 123 -21.54 -1.13 -25.71
CA GLY A 123 -20.60 -1.55 -24.67
C GLY A 123 -21.00 -1.39 -23.19
N ARG A 124 -22.14 -0.81 -22.87
CA ARG A 124 -22.61 -0.60 -21.48
C ARG A 124 -23.48 -1.77 -21.03
N ARG A 125 -23.04 -2.55 -20.04
CA ARG A 125 -23.75 -3.75 -19.59
C ARG A 125 -23.62 -3.97 -18.09
N ALA A 126 -24.67 -4.51 -17.47
CA ALA A 126 -24.65 -5.01 -16.11
C ALA A 126 -24.70 -6.55 -16.12
N PHE A 127 -23.87 -7.19 -15.33
CA PHE A 127 -23.76 -8.64 -15.22
C PHE A 127 -24.04 -9.06 -13.78
N GLN A 128 -24.93 -10.01 -13.61
CA GLN A 128 -25.28 -10.55 -12.29
C GLN A 128 -24.28 -11.61 -11.87
N TYR A 129 -23.80 -11.49 -10.64
CA TYR A 129 -23.00 -12.49 -9.96
C TYR A 129 -23.28 -12.45 -8.45
N PRO A 130 -23.45 -13.59 -7.77
CA PRO A 130 -23.85 -13.64 -6.37
C PRO A 130 -22.66 -13.35 -5.41
N PHE A 131 -22.01 -12.20 -5.56
CA PHE A 131 -20.94 -11.77 -4.67
C PHE A 131 -21.37 -11.79 -3.20
N ARG A 132 -20.48 -12.20 -2.32
CA ARG A 132 -20.69 -12.26 -0.88
C ARG A 132 -19.97 -11.16 -0.11
N ALA A 133 -18.69 -10.96 -0.41
CA ALA A 133 -17.86 -9.99 0.28
C ALA A 133 -16.71 -9.54 -0.64
N VAL A 134 -17.04 -8.72 -1.62
CA VAL A 134 -16.08 -8.16 -2.56
C VAL A 134 -15.00 -7.41 -1.79
N GLY A 135 -13.72 -7.72 -2.07
CA GLY A 135 -12.55 -7.11 -1.46
C GLY A 135 -11.60 -6.53 -2.49
N GLU A 136 -10.37 -7.05 -2.55
CA GLU A 136 -9.34 -6.59 -3.48
C GLU A 136 -9.76 -6.78 -4.95
N VAL A 137 -9.28 -5.88 -5.81
CA VAL A 137 -9.53 -5.93 -7.26
C VAL A 137 -8.25 -5.62 -8.02
N ALA A 138 -7.98 -6.39 -9.07
CA ALA A 138 -6.88 -6.14 -10.00
C ALA A 138 -7.33 -6.44 -11.44
N VAL A 139 -6.56 -5.94 -12.43
CA VAL A 139 -6.93 -6.05 -13.84
C VAL A 139 -5.69 -6.28 -14.70
N ASP A 140 -5.76 -7.25 -15.62
CA ASP A 140 -4.70 -7.53 -16.58
C ASP A 140 -4.80 -6.69 -17.89
N SER A 141 -3.84 -6.84 -18.80
CA SER A 141 -3.82 -6.11 -20.08
C SER A 141 -4.95 -6.53 -21.03
N ARG A 142 -5.57 -7.67 -20.82
CA ARG A 142 -6.72 -8.18 -21.58
C ARG A 142 -8.04 -7.76 -20.98
N GLN A 143 -8.00 -6.91 -19.92
CA GLN A 143 -9.13 -6.48 -19.13
C GLN A 143 -9.84 -7.65 -18.40
N THR A 144 -9.11 -8.74 -18.11
CA THR A 144 -9.59 -9.75 -17.15
C THR A 144 -9.59 -9.12 -15.77
N VAL A 145 -10.75 -9.16 -15.10
CA VAL A 145 -10.94 -8.61 -13.76
C VAL A 145 -10.78 -9.72 -12.74
N TYR A 146 -9.86 -9.51 -11.80
CA TYR A 146 -9.60 -10.39 -10.67
C TYR A 146 -10.25 -9.77 -9.44
N VAL A 147 -11.16 -10.48 -8.79
CA VAL A 147 -11.97 -9.97 -7.68
C VAL A 147 -11.88 -10.92 -6.50
N GLU A 148 -11.41 -10.43 -5.36
CA GLU A 148 -11.53 -11.17 -4.11
C GLU A 148 -13.00 -11.32 -3.72
N ASP A 149 -13.41 -12.54 -3.39
CA ASP A 149 -14.71 -12.81 -2.79
C ASP A 149 -14.61 -13.96 -1.77
N ARG A 150 -15.66 -14.17 -1.01
CA ARG A 150 -15.73 -15.23 0.00
C ARG A 150 -16.66 -16.35 -0.44
N LEU A 151 -16.25 -17.58 -0.14
CA LEU A 151 -17.08 -18.75 -0.35
C LEU A 151 -18.27 -18.81 0.63
N PRO A 152 -19.37 -19.42 0.21
CA PRO A 152 -20.49 -19.70 1.09
C PRO A 152 -20.06 -20.65 2.23
N PRO A 153 -20.76 -20.61 3.40
CA PRO A 153 -20.36 -21.36 4.59
C PRO A 153 -20.11 -22.85 4.36
N GLU A 154 -20.91 -23.48 3.50
CA GLU A 154 -20.85 -24.91 3.17
C GLU A 154 -19.61 -25.31 2.34
N ARG A 155 -18.91 -24.34 1.75
CA ARG A 155 -17.69 -24.54 0.96
C ARG A 155 -16.41 -24.09 1.66
N ARG A 156 -16.52 -23.61 2.89
CA ARG A 156 -15.37 -23.20 3.70
C ARG A 156 -14.65 -24.40 4.26
N VAL A 157 -13.34 -24.32 4.33
CA VAL A 157 -12.48 -25.39 4.84
C VAL A 157 -11.67 -24.85 6.02
N PHE A 158 -11.64 -25.58 7.13
CA PHE A 158 -10.75 -25.24 8.23
C PHE A 158 -9.44 -26.02 8.10
N ASP A 159 -8.35 -25.29 7.90
CA ASP A 159 -7.00 -25.86 7.90
C ASP A 159 -6.47 -25.96 9.33
N LYS A 160 -6.31 -27.18 9.83
CA LYS A 160 -5.83 -27.47 11.18
C LYS A 160 -4.35 -27.14 11.35
N GLU A 161 -3.53 -27.31 10.29
CA GLU A 161 -2.09 -27.03 10.33
C GLU A 161 -1.82 -25.53 10.40
N ALA A 162 -2.48 -24.76 9.54
CA ALA A 162 -2.39 -23.31 9.53
C ALA A 162 -3.24 -22.65 10.64
N ASN A 163 -4.09 -23.41 11.35
CA ASN A 163 -5.10 -22.93 12.30
C ASN A 163 -5.88 -21.73 11.72
N SER A 164 -6.39 -21.90 10.51
CA SER A 164 -7.03 -20.83 9.76
C SER A 164 -8.23 -21.32 8.95
N MET A 165 -9.25 -20.46 8.83
CA MET A 165 -10.36 -20.70 7.92
C MET A 165 -9.90 -20.36 6.50
N LEU A 166 -10.16 -21.27 5.56
CA LEU A 166 -9.92 -21.09 4.14
C LEU A 166 -11.26 -20.83 3.46
N ASP A 167 -11.55 -19.57 3.17
CA ASP A 167 -12.83 -19.17 2.62
C ASP A 167 -12.75 -18.03 1.59
N TYR A 168 -11.55 -17.56 1.27
CA TYR A 168 -11.32 -16.54 0.24
C TYR A 168 -10.91 -17.17 -1.08
N VAL A 169 -11.39 -16.59 -2.17
CA VAL A 169 -11.03 -16.94 -3.55
C VAL A 169 -10.81 -15.68 -4.37
N VAL A 170 -10.12 -15.79 -5.49
CA VAL A 170 -10.03 -14.71 -6.46
C VAL A 170 -10.79 -15.13 -7.71
N LEU A 171 -11.98 -14.52 -7.91
CA LEU A 171 -12.83 -14.75 -9.07
C LEU A 171 -12.20 -14.08 -10.30
N ARG A 172 -12.33 -14.70 -11.48
CA ARG A 172 -11.89 -14.12 -12.74
C ARG A 172 -13.10 -13.89 -13.66
N PHE A 173 -13.17 -12.68 -14.21
CA PHE A 173 -14.16 -12.29 -15.20
C PHE A 173 -13.45 -11.77 -16.45
N ASP A 174 -13.96 -12.10 -17.63
CA ASP A 174 -13.42 -11.57 -18.88
C ASP A 174 -13.81 -10.09 -19.10
N LYS A 175 -13.29 -9.51 -20.18
CA LYS A 175 -13.59 -8.12 -20.56
C LYS A 175 -15.08 -7.85 -20.81
N ASP A 176 -15.85 -8.88 -21.14
CA ASP A 176 -17.28 -8.84 -21.42
C ASP A 176 -18.13 -9.14 -20.17
N GLY A 177 -17.49 -9.28 -18.98
CA GLY A 177 -18.11 -9.50 -17.70
C GLY A 177 -18.58 -10.93 -17.45
N GLN A 178 -18.17 -11.89 -18.29
CA GLN A 178 -18.51 -13.29 -18.09
C GLN A 178 -17.58 -13.92 -17.04
N PHE A 179 -18.17 -14.65 -16.11
CA PHE A 179 -17.40 -15.43 -15.14
C PHE A 179 -16.61 -16.52 -15.86
N LEU A 180 -15.32 -16.58 -15.66
CA LEU A 180 -14.42 -17.60 -16.20
C LEU A 180 -14.26 -18.75 -15.20
N ASP A 181 -13.69 -18.45 -14.05
CA ASP A 181 -13.34 -19.38 -12.99
C ASP A 181 -12.93 -18.63 -11.72
N TYR A 182 -12.37 -19.36 -10.75
CA TYR A 182 -11.70 -18.75 -9.59
C TYR A 182 -10.32 -19.37 -9.36
N LEU A 183 -9.41 -18.58 -8.79
CA LEU A 183 -8.11 -19.02 -8.31
C LEU A 183 -8.21 -19.40 -6.83
N GLY A 184 -7.62 -20.53 -6.49
CA GLY A 184 -7.27 -20.98 -5.15
C GLY A 184 -5.77 -21.25 -5.05
N GLN A 185 -5.30 -21.84 -3.96
CA GLN A 185 -3.87 -22.00 -3.66
C GLN A 185 -3.12 -22.81 -4.73
N GLU A 186 -3.74 -23.85 -5.32
CA GLU A 186 -3.14 -24.70 -6.36
C GLU A 186 -3.47 -24.22 -7.79
N GLY A 187 -4.12 -23.08 -7.95
CA GLY A 187 -4.52 -22.55 -9.25
C GLY A 187 -6.04 -22.53 -9.43
N VAL A 188 -6.47 -22.71 -10.68
CA VAL A 188 -7.90 -22.69 -11.04
C VAL A 188 -8.67 -23.79 -10.31
N GLY A 189 -9.73 -23.40 -9.59
CA GLY A 189 -10.56 -24.34 -8.82
C GLY A 189 -9.90 -24.91 -7.58
N GLY A 190 -8.72 -24.43 -7.20
CA GLY A 190 -7.95 -24.91 -6.06
C GLY A 190 -8.55 -24.59 -4.70
N THR A 191 -7.85 -25.03 -3.65
CA THR A 191 -8.21 -24.80 -2.25
C THR A 191 -8.32 -23.30 -1.97
N PRO A 192 -9.35 -22.81 -1.26
CA PRO A 192 -9.49 -21.40 -0.94
C PRO A 192 -8.29 -20.87 -0.16
N PHE A 193 -8.07 -19.56 -0.23
CA PHE A 193 -7.05 -18.88 0.56
C PHE A 193 -7.53 -18.62 2.00
N PRO A 194 -6.63 -18.49 2.96
CA PRO A 194 -6.90 -17.79 4.21
C PRO A 194 -7.17 -16.31 3.92
N PHE A 195 -7.12 -15.44 4.94
CA PHE A 195 -7.41 -14.03 4.77
C PHE A 195 -6.50 -13.37 3.72
N ILE A 196 -7.08 -12.90 2.60
CA ILE A 196 -6.35 -12.18 1.54
C ILE A 196 -6.06 -10.75 2.02
N VAL A 197 -4.84 -10.30 1.80
CA VAL A 197 -4.38 -8.93 2.14
C VAL A 197 -3.95 -8.14 0.90
N GLY A 198 -3.99 -8.77 -0.28
CA GLY A 198 -3.74 -8.07 -1.52
C GLY A 198 -3.78 -8.99 -2.74
N VAL A 199 -4.22 -8.41 -3.84
CA VAL A 199 -4.24 -9.02 -5.18
C VAL A 199 -3.63 -8.03 -6.15
N TRP A 200 -2.64 -8.47 -6.91
CA TRP A 200 -1.94 -7.65 -7.90
C TRP A 200 -1.85 -8.35 -9.23
N VAL A 201 -1.74 -7.55 -10.29
CA VAL A 201 -1.39 -8.02 -11.62
C VAL A 201 -0.10 -7.32 -12.06
N THR A 202 0.87 -8.11 -12.47
CA THR A 202 2.17 -7.60 -12.95
C THR A 202 2.09 -7.08 -14.40
N ALA A 203 3.15 -6.43 -14.88
CA ALA A 203 3.23 -6.01 -16.28
C ALA A 203 3.19 -7.18 -17.28
N GLY A 204 3.51 -8.39 -16.83
CA GLY A 204 3.42 -9.62 -17.62
C GLY A 204 2.08 -10.36 -17.50
N ASP A 205 1.07 -9.70 -16.91
CA ASP A 205 -0.27 -10.25 -16.65
C ASP A 205 -0.30 -11.44 -15.66
N ASP A 206 0.77 -11.66 -14.92
CA ASP A 206 0.76 -12.64 -13.84
C ASP A 206 -0.05 -12.09 -12.66
N CYS A 207 -0.91 -12.92 -12.07
CA CYS A 207 -1.67 -12.57 -10.88
C CYS A 207 -0.91 -13.00 -9.62
N VAL A 208 -0.78 -12.10 -8.65
CA VAL A 208 -0.14 -12.37 -7.36
C VAL A 208 -1.14 -12.18 -6.25
N VAL A 209 -1.39 -13.23 -5.48
CA VAL A 209 -2.28 -13.22 -4.31
C VAL A 209 -1.44 -13.36 -3.06
N VAL A 210 -1.58 -12.42 -2.15
CA VAL A 210 -0.96 -12.49 -0.83
C VAL A 210 -2.05 -12.66 0.22
N SER A 211 -1.90 -13.72 1.03
CA SER A 211 -2.81 -14.03 2.13
C SER A 211 -2.04 -14.27 3.42
N VAL A 212 -2.71 -14.22 4.56
CA VAL A 212 -2.07 -14.34 5.87
C VAL A 212 -2.75 -15.37 6.74
N THR A 213 -1.92 -16.07 7.52
CA THR A 213 -2.30 -16.87 8.66
C THR A 213 -1.74 -16.27 9.95
N GLN A 214 -2.00 -16.88 11.10
CA GLN A 214 -1.38 -16.45 12.36
C GLN A 214 0.15 -16.51 12.33
N SER A 215 0.74 -17.49 11.63
CA SER A 215 2.18 -17.77 11.65
C SER A 215 2.96 -17.33 10.41
N ALA A 216 2.27 -17.03 9.30
CA ALA A 216 2.94 -16.78 8.03
C ALA A 216 2.14 -15.89 7.09
N TRP A 217 2.86 -15.30 6.17
CA TRP A 217 2.35 -14.72 4.93
C TRP A 217 2.53 -15.75 3.81
N LEU A 218 1.50 -15.94 3.00
CA LEU A 218 1.48 -16.87 1.87
C LEU A 218 1.39 -16.06 0.59
N VAL A 219 2.32 -16.27 -0.33
CA VAL A 219 2.34 -15.62 -1.63
C VAL A 219 2.14 -16.66 -2.70
N HIS A 220 1.08 -16.53 -3.48
CA HIS A 220 0.80 -17.38 -4.63
C HIS A 220 0.90 -16.53 -5.89
N TRP A 221 1.73 -16.98 -6.82
CA TRP A 221 2.01 -16.30 -8.07
C TRP A 221 1.52 -17.17 -9.21
N PHE A 222 0.58 -16.67 -9.99
CA PHE A 222 -0.07 -17.39 -11.08
C PHE A 222 0.29 -16.78 -12.42
N ASP A 223 0.46 -17.64 -13.42
CA ASP A 223 0.52 -17.18 -14.80
C ASP A 223 -0.85 -16.67 -15.29
N PRO A 224 -0.93 -16.04 -16.49
CA PRO A 224 -2.21 -15.54 -17.01
C PRO A 224 -3.28 -16.61 -17.25
N LYS A 225 -2.90 -17.91 -17.26
CA LYS A 225 -3.86 -19.03 -17.37
C LYS A 225 -4.36 -19.49 -16.01
N GLY A 226 -3.77 -18.98 -14.91
CA GLY A 226 -4.10 -19.38 -13.54
C GLY A 226 -3.30 -20.58 -13.04
N LEU A 227 -2.19 -20.94 -13.71
CA LEU A 227 -1.27 -21.96 -13.22
C LEU A 227 -0.28 -21.37 -12.24
N VAL A 228 -0.03 -22.05 -11.14
CA VAL A 228 0.92 -21.61 -10.10
C VAL A 228 2.34 -21.61 -10.66
N ARG A 229 3.00 -20.45 -10.65
CA ARG A 229 4.44 -20.30 -10.93
C ARG A 229 5.28 -20.44 -9.67
N HIS A 230 4.84 -19.75 -8.60
CA HIS A 230 5.51 -19.74 -7.31
C HIS A 230 4.49 -19.80 -6.19
N ALA A 231 4.80 -20.59 -5.15
CA ALA A 231 4.09 -20.61 -3.89
C ALA A 231 5.13 -20.45 -2.77
N LEU A 232 5.06 -19.35 -2.02
CA LEU A 232 6.05 -18.98 -1.03
C LEU A 232 5.39 -18.76 0.32
N LYS A 233 5.97 -19.35 1.38
CA LYS A 233 5.57 -19.14 2.78
C LYS A 233 6.62 -18.31 3.50
N ILE A 234 6.28 -17.09 3.87
CA ILE A 234 7.13 -16.19 4.63
C ILE A 234 6.71 -16.28 6.09
N ARG A 235 7.50 -16.95 6.89
CA ARG A 235 7.20 -17.18 8.31
C ARG A 235 7.49 -15.92 9.13
N ARG A 236 6.66 -15.63 10.14
CA ARG A 236 6.83 -14.47 11.02
C ARG A 236 8.09 -14.54 11.87
N ASP A 237 8.55 -15.75 12.21
CA ASP A 237 9.73 -16.00 13.03
C ASP A 237 11.06 -16.03 12.24
N SER A 238 10.99 -15.94 10.91
CA SER A 238 12.16 -15.99 10.03
C SER A 238 12.25 -14.82 9.06
N LEU A 239 11.73 -13.67 9.47
CA LEU A 239 11.82 -12.44 8.69
C LEU A 239 13.29 -11.96 8.59
N PRO A 240 13.70 -11.35 7.46
CA PRO A 240 15.05 -10.86 7.30
C PRO A 240 15.39 -9.82 8.39
N GLN A 241 16.62 -9.84 8.88
CA GLN A 241 17.12 -8.91 9.90
C GLN A 241 18.02 -7.85 9.24
N PRO A 242 18.04 -6.60 9.76
CA PRO A 242 19.02 -5.61 9.36
C PRO A 242 20.44 -6.10 9.71
N ALA A 243 21.43 -5.84 8.84
CA ALA A 243 22.77 -6.41 9.01
C ALA A 243 23.49 -6.04 10.30
N LYS A 244 23.04 -5.02 11.03
CA LYS A 244 23.73 -4.45 12.20
C LYS A 244 23.13 -4.81 13.55
N ASP A 245 21.86 -5.26 13.59
CA ASP A 245 21.13 -5.46 14.83
C ASP A 245 20.48 -6.85 14.84
N ALA A 246 21.16 -7.82 15.44
CA ALA A 246 20.58 -9.13 15.74
C ALA A 246 19.64 -9.02 16.96
N GLY A 247 18.48 -9.68 16.89
CA GLY A 247 17.55 -9.78 18.04
C GLY A 247 16.44 -8.73 18.08
N LEU A 248 16.22 -8.01 16.97
CA LEU A 248 15.05 -7.15 16.85
C LEU A 248 13.78 -7.98 16.62
N ILE A 249 12.66 -7.48 17.14
CA ILE A 249 11.32 -8.03 16.87
C ILE A 249 10.89 -7.51 15.50
N ALA A 250 10.78 -8.40 14.52
CA ALA A 250 10.39 -8.05 13.17
C ALA A 250 8.88 -8.20 12.98
N SER A 251 8.27 -7.24 12.30
CA SER A 251 6.87 -7.25 11.88
C SER A 251 6.77 -6.97 10.38
N LEU A 252 6.30 -7.93 9.61
CA LEU A 252 6.06 -7.74 8.18
C LEU A 252 4.79 -6.91 7.99
N ASP A 253 4.96 -5.72 7.43
CA ASP A 253 3.86 -4.79 7.15
C ASP A 253 3.14 -5.17 5.85
N ARG A 254 3.89 -5.31 4.76
CA ARG A 254 3.31 -5.60 3.45
C ARG A 254 4.29 -6.35 2.53
N VAL A 255 3.72 -7.17 1.66
CA VAL A 255 4.41 -7.84 0.55
C VAL A 255 3.72 -7.44 -0.74
N VAL A 256 4.47 -6.93 -1.71
CA VAL A 256 3.95 -6.58 -3.03
C VAL A 256 4.88 -7.11 -4.12
N PRO A 257 4.38 -7.54 -5.28
CA PRO A 257 5.24 -7.84 -6.43
C PRO A 257 5.83 -6.54 -6.99
N ASP A 258 7.05 -6.61 -7.54
CA ASP A 258 7.57 -5.51 -8.34
C ASP A 258 6.77 -5.39 -9.65
N SER A 259 6.76 -4.20 -10.25
CA SER A 259 6.02 -3.94 -11.50
C SER A 259 6.55 -4.75 -12.68
N ALA A 260 7.81 -5.16 -12.65
CA ALA A 260 8.42 -6.00 -13.69
C ALA A 260 8.01 -7.49 -13.59
N GLY A 261 7.36 -7.89 -12.48
CA GLY A 261 6.91 -9.27 -12.26
C GLY A 261 8.05 -10.26 -12.06
N LYS A 262 9.13 -9.83 -11.40
CA LYS A 262 10.32 -10.67 -11.16
C LYS A 262 10.60 -10.93 -9.69
N ASN A 263 10.27 -9.98 -8.82
CA ASN A 263 10.60 -10.02 -7.40
C ASN A 263 9.40 -9.62 -6.54
N LEU A 264 9.54 -9.89 -5.25
CA LEU A 264 8.68 -9.35 -4.20
C LEU A 264 9.42 -8.24 -3.46
N ILE A 265 8.68 -7.21 -3.06
CA ILE A 265 9.18 -6.18 -2.13
C ILE A 265 8.46 -6.38 -0.80
N LEU A 266 9.24 -6.62 0.24
CA LEU A 266 8.78 -6.80 1.61
C LEU A 266 9.10 -5.53 2.40
N LYS A 267 8.13 -4.92 3.06
CA LYS A 267 8.38 -3.86 4.04
C LYS A 267 8.24 -4.45 5.43
N VAL A 268 9.32 -4.37 6.22
CA VAL A 268 9.42 -4.92 7.58
C VAL A 268 9.73 -3.80 8.56
N ASP A 269 8.94 -3.75 9.63
CA ASP A 269 9.15 -2.85 10.76
C ASP A 269 9.85 -3.61 11.89
N TYR A 270 10.79 -2.95 12.53
CA TYR A 270 11.58 -3.54 13.61
C TYR A 270 11.33 -2.81 14.91
N TYR A 271 11.31 -3.58 15.97
CA TYR A 271 11.06 -3.12 17.32
C TYR A 271 12.09 -3.73 18.26
N ARG A 272 12.33 -3.09 19.38
CA ARG A 272 13.14 -3.59 20.49
C ARG A 272 12.38 -3.47 21.80
N GLU A 273 12.78 -4.23 22.79
CA GLU A 273 12.29 -4.03 24.14
C GLU A 273 12.88 -2.73 24.69
N GLY A 274 12.02 -1.81 25.12
CA GLY A 274 12.41 -0.60 25.81
C GLY A 274 12.77 -0.92 27.25
N ILE A 275 13.86 -0.33 27.74
CA ILE A 275 14.31 -0.48 29.14
C ILE A 275 14.36 0.93 29.75
N ASP A 276 13.59 1.14 30.82
CA ASP A 276 13.65 2.36 31.61
C ASP A 276 15.05 2.49 32.23
N PRO A 277 15.80 3.56 31.91
CA PRO A 277 17.17 3.69 32.41
C PRO A 277 17.29 3.83 33.94
N SER A 278 16.21 4.30 34.60
CA SER A 278 16.18 4.53 36.04
C SER A 278 15.82 3.27 36.84
N THR A 279 14.79 2.55 36.39
CA THR A 279 14.25 1.37 37.09
C THR A 279 14.79 0.04 36.55
N LYS A 280 15.45 0.05 35.38
CA LYS A 280 15.90 -1.15 34.65
C LYS A 280 14.77 -2.13 34.30
N SER A 281 13.53 -1.71 34.42
CA SER A 281 12.37 -2.51 34.07
C SER A 281 11.98 -2.28 32.60
N SER A 282 11.23 -3.22 32.03
CA SER A 282 10.69 -3.07 30.68
C SER A 282 9.75 -1.86 30.61
N SER A 283 10.00 -0.96 29.66
CA SER A 283 9.17 0.22 29.37
C SER A 283 8.22 -0.03 28.17
N GLY A 284 8.14 -1.26 27.70
CA GLY A 284 7.33 -1.65 26.55
C GLY A 284 8.15 -1.94 25.30
N ILE A 285 7.55 -1.77 24.13
CA ILE A 285 8.17 -2.01 22.83
C ILE A 285 8.43 -0.69 22.13
N GLU A 286 9.67 -0.45 21.73
CA GLU A 286 10.10 0.75 21.02
C GLU A 286 10.36 0.44 19.54
N TYR A 287 9.95 1.34 18.67
CA TYR A 287 10.27 1.27 17.25
C TYR A 287 11.79 1.46 17.03
N ALA A 288 12.38 0.56 16.24
CA ALA A 288 13.81 0.54 15.95
C ALA A 288 14.16 0.96 14.51
N GLY A 289 13.22 0.78 13.57
CA GLY A 289 13.43 1.16 12.17
C GLY A 289 12.53 0.40 11.22
N SER A 290 12.48 0.82 9.96
CA SER A 290 11.81 0.11 8.87
C SER A 290 12.78 -0.18 7.75
N TRP A 291 12.60 -1.32 7.09
CA TRP A 291 13.42 -1.74 5.96
C TRP A 291 12.52 -2.32 4.86
N ALA A 292 12.88 -2.04 3.61
CA ALA A 292 12.35 -2.75 2.47
C ALA A 292 13.39 -3.75 1.95
N PHE A 293 12.93 -4.93 1.55
CA PHE A 293 13.76 -6.01 1.01
C PHE A 293 13.24 -6.44 -0.34
N ARG A 294 14.15 -6.69 -1.30
CA ARG A 294 13.82 -7.35 -2.56
C ARG A 294 14.07 -8.84 -2.39
N MET A 295 13.07 -9.64 -2.67
CA MET A 295 13.10 -11.09 -2.53
C MET A 295 12.76 -11.77 -3.87
N ASP A 296 13.54 -12.75 -4.24
CA ASP A 296 13.25 -13.64 -5.36
C ASP A 296 12.15 -14.64 -4.98
N PRO A 297 11.01 -14.70 -5.69
CA PRO A 297 9.88 -15.55 -5.32
C PRO A 297 10.14 -17.04 -5.49
N SER A 298 11.16 -17.46 -6.26
CA SER A 298 11.48 -18.86 -6.49
C SER A 298 12.40 -19.46 -5.43
N SER A 299 13.33 -18.65 -4.91
CA SER A 299 14.36 -19.10 -3.96
C SER A 299 14.21 -18.50 -2.56
N ALA A 300 13.32 -17.52 -2.37
CA ALA A 300 13.22 -16.69 -1.17
C ALA A 300 14.52 -15.93 -0.82
N ALA A 301 15.46 -15.83 -1.75
CA ALA A 301 16.71 -15.12 -1.54
C ALA A 301 16.48 -13.61 -1.54
N ILE A 302 17.14 -12.91 -0.58
CA ILE A 302 17.14 -11.45 -0.51
C ILE A 302 18.31 -10.91 -1.34
N SER A 303 18.01 -10.12 -2.38
CA SER A 303 19.03 -9.50 -3.23
C SER A 303 19.43 -8.10 -2.78
N ASP A 304 18.45 -7.30 -2.33
CA ASP A 304 18.66 -5.91 -1.95
C ASP A 304 17.91 -5.57 -0.68
N ARG A 305 18.36 -4.51 -0.01
CA ARG A 305 17.73 -3.94 1.18
C ARG A 305 17.92 -2.43 1.23
N TRP A 306 16.89 -1.75 1.72
CA TRP A 306 16.85 -0.30 1.87
C TRP A 306 16.28 0.07 3.23
N GLU A 307 16.98 0.92 3.95
CA GLU A 307 16.43 1.52 5.16
C GLU A 307 15.41 2.59 4.80
N ILE A 308 14.22 2.50 5.38
CA ILE A 308 13.13 3.43 5.11
C ILE A 308 13.07 4.45 6.25
N PRO A 309 13.36 5.73 5.96
CA PRO A 309 13.36 6.76 6.97
C PRO A 309 11.97 6.95 7.59
N ALA A 310 11.87 6.84 8.92
CA ALA A 310 10.68 7.21 9.68
C ALA A 310 10.76 8.66 10.14
N GLU A 311 9.59 9.27 10.39
CA GLU A 311 9.51 10.61 10.95
C GLU A 311 9.45 10.54 12.47
N THR A 312 10.45 11.18 13.11
CA THR A 312 10.43 11.36 14.56
C THR A 312 9.98 12.77 14.88
N LYS A 313 8.91 12.93 15.63
CA LYS A 313 8.50 14.21 16.23
C LYS A 313 8.69 14.16 17.73
N SER A 314 9.26 15.22 18.29
CA SER A 314 9.22 15.47 19.73
C SER A 314 7.85 16.03 20.07
N ALA A 315 7.11 15.38 20.95
CA ALA A 315 5.88 15.94 21.48
C ALA A 315 6.17 17.14 22.37
N LYS A 316 5.18 18.03 22.50
CA LYS A 316 5.18 19.06 23.54
C LYS A 316 5.30 18.36 24.90
N GLN A 317 6.10 18.95 25.79
CA GLN A 317 6.27 18.48 27.17
C GLN A 317 4.91 18.17 27.80
N GLY A 318 4.71 16.94 28.25
CA GLY A 318 3.58 16.59 29.09
C GLY A 318 3.65 17.29 30.44
N PRO A 319 2.57 17.24 31.26
CA PRO A 319 2.54 17.85 32.58
C PRO A 319 3.71 17.41 33.49
N ASP A 320 4.26 16.24 33.22
CA ASP A 320 5.33 15.59 34.03
C ASP A 320 6.74 15.93 33.51
N GLY A 321 6.90 16.84 32.56
CA GLY A 321 8.17 17.24 32.00
C GLY A 321 8.83 16.22 31.06
N ALA A 322 8.22 15.05 30.84
CA ALA A 322 8.73 14.02 29.94
C ALA A 322 8.46 14.40 28.48
N GLN A 323 9.51 14.40 27.66
CA GLN A 323 9.36 14.53 26.20
C GLN A 323 9.01 13.17 25.60
N ALA A 324 7.76 12.95 25.26
CA ALA A 324 7.38 11.80 24.47
C ALA A 324 7.86 11.99 23.02
N ARG A 325 8.56 11.01 22.48
CA ARG A 325 8.91 10.95 21.06
C ARG A 325 7.88 10.09 20.34
N TYR A 326 7.19 10.67 19.38
CA TYR A 326 6.31 9.91 18.50
C TYR A 326 7.04 9.62 17.20
N VAL A 327 7.03 8.35 16.82
CA VAL A 327 7.55 7.91 15.53
C VAL A 327 6.36 7.61 14.61
N ARG A 328 6.33 8.26 13.45
CA ARG A 328 5.37 7.95 12.39
C ARG A 328 6.00 6.98 11.44
N ILE A 329 5.48 5.77 11.46
CA ILE A 329 5.92 4.70 10.57
C ILE A 329 5.19 4.89 9.23
N PRO A 330 5.91 5.03 8.10
CA PRO A 330 5.28 5.17 6.82
C PRO A 330 4.62 3.86 6.39
N GLU A 331 3.35 3.90 5.99
CA GLU A 331 2.63 2.78 5.41
C GLU A 331 3.09 2.56 3.97
N PHE A 332 3.42 1.33 3.62
CA PHE A 332 3.88 0.98 2.29
C PHE A 332 2.69 0.80 1.33
N LEU A 333 2.63 1.60 0.27
CA LEU A 333 1.58 1.53 -0.74
C LEU A 333 1.90 0.57 -1.88
N GLY A 334 3.16 0.56 -2.35
CA GLY A 334 3.54 -0.25 -3.49
C GLY A 334 4.86 0.18 -4.12
N VAL A 335 5.15 -0.40 -5.28
CA VAL A 335 6.39 -0.18 -6.04
C VAL A 335 6.09 0.06 -7.51
N SER A 336 6.85 0.97 -8.14
CA SER A 336 6.83 1.18 -9.59
C SER A 336 8.25 1.51 -10.07
N GLY A 337 8.80 0.65 -10.92
CA GLY A 337 10.22 0.70 -11.31
C GLY A 337 11.13 0.64 -10.07
N ASP A 338 12.05 1.58 -9.96
CA ASP A 338 12.97 1.71 -8.84
C ASP A 338 12.44 2.62 -7.70
N ARG A 339 11.13 2.85 -7.62
CA ARG A 339 10.50 3.72 -6.63
C ARG A 339 9.56 2.97 -5.73
N LEU A 340 9.75 3.16 -4.42
CA LEU A 340 8.86 2.67 -3.38
C LEU A 340 7.99 3.84 -2.89
N PHE A 341 6.69 3.60 -2.76
CA PHE A 341 5.69 4.60 -2.40
C PHE A 341 5.16 4.35 -1.00
N PHE A 342 5.10 5.40 -0.20
CA PHE A 342 4.62 5.34 1.18
C PHE A 342 3.63 6.48 1.44
N ILE A 343 2.74 6.28 2.40
CA ILE A 343 1.84 7.31 2.90
C ILE A 343 2.05 7.49 4.41
N THR A 344 1.97 8.72 4.86
CA THR A 344 1.92 9.09 6.28
C THR A 344 0.86 10.15 6.48
N ALA A 345 0.23 10.19 7.66
CA ALA A 345 -0.62 11.29 8.06
C ALA A 345 0.02 12.06 9.22
N ASP A 346 -0.20 13.39 9.29
CA ASP A 346 0.22 14.17 10.44
C ASP A 346 -0.91 14.28 11.50
N ASP A 347 -0.62 14.96 12.62
CA ASP A 347 -1.58 15.12 13.73
C ASP A 347 -2.78 16.00 13.35
N ASP A 348 -2.65 16.81 12.31
CA ASP A 348 -3.70 17.64 11.74
C ASP A 348 -4.52 16.90 10.67
N GLY A 349 -4.24 15.60 10.45
CA GLY A 349 -4.91 14.76 9.46
C GLY A 349 -4.45 15.00 8.01
N ARG A 350 -3.39 15.79 7.80
CA ARG A 350 -2.82 15.98 6.45
C ARG A 350 -2.05 14.76 6.03
N SER A 351 -2.29 14.30 4.80
CA SER A 351 -1.61 13.15 4.22
C SER A 351 -0.37 13.58 3.42
N PHE A 352 0.66 12.76 3.49
CA PHE A 352 1.90 12.96 2.76
C PHE A 352 2.25 11.70 2.00
N LEU A 353 2.55 11.87 0.71
CA LEU A 353 3.13 10.83 -0.12
C LEU A 353 4.66 10.93 -0.02
N SER A 354 5.30 9.84 0.33
CA SER A 354 6.76 9.73 0.33
C SER A 354 7.19 8.76 -0.76
N ILE A 355 8.15 9.16 -1.58
CA ILE A 355 8.69 8.35 -2.67
C ILE A 355 10.16 8.10 -2.37
N TYR A 356 10.53 6.85 -2.17
CA TYR A 356 11.90 6.41 -1.97
C TYR A 356 12.47 5.89 -3.29
N ASP A 357 13.55 6.51 -3.77
CA ASP A 357 14.30 6.06 -4.94
C ASP A 357 15.36 5.04 -4.47
N THR A 358 15.25 3.79 -4.93
CA THR A 358 16.11 2.70 -4.51
C THR A 358 17.53 2.81 -5.05
N GLY A 359 17.72 3.45 -6.20
CA GLY A 359 19.03 3.71 -6.80
C GLY A 359 19.77 4.86 -6.12
N ALA A 360 19.10 5.99 -5.94
CA ALA A 360 19.65 7.16 -5.25
C ALA A 360 19.69 6.97 -3.71
N ARG A 361 18.93 6.04 -3.16
CA ARG A 361 18.73 5.80 -1.72
C ARG A 361 18.27 7.07 -0.98
N ASP A 362 17.35 7.79 -1.61
CA ASP A 362 16.82 9.06 -1.10
C ASP A 362 15.30 9.03 -1.07
N MET A 363 14.71 9.72 -0.09
CA MET A 363 13.26 9.83 0.07
C MET A 363 12.81 11.28 -0.10
N LYS A 364 11.93 11.50 -1.07
CA LYS A 364 11.24 12.77 -1.27
C LYS A 364 9.83 12.69 -0.69
N ARG A 365 9.42 13.77 -0.03
CA ARG A 365 8.11 13.88 0.61
C ARG A 365 7.27 14.95 -0.08
N TYR A 366 6.01 14.63 -0.32
CA TYR A 366 5.03 15.48 -0.98
C TYR A 366 3.81 15.64 -0.09
N SER A 367 3.34 16.87 0.11
CA SER A 367 2.07 17.12 0.78
C SER A 367 0.92 16.86 -0.19
N ILE A 368 -0.08 16.10 0.26
CA ILE A 368 -1.33 15.91 -0.47
C ILE A 368 -2.36 16.80 0.21
N GLU A 369 -2.71 17.92 -0.44
CA GLU A 369 -3.79 18.77 0.05
C GLU A 369 -5.13 18.10 -0.33
N ILE A 370 -5.90 17.71 0.68
CA ILE A 370 -7.28 17.28 0.47
C ILE A 370 -8.11 18.56 0.45
N ALA A 371 -8.73 18.89 -0.69
CA ALA A 371 -9.69 19.96 -0.75
C ALA A 371 -10.84 19.64 0.21
N SER A 372 -11.08 20.54 1.16
CA SER A 372 -12.19 20.49 2.11
C SER A 372 -13.53 20.67 1.41
#